data_a1aacc23b8fd7e8bc408c4105b18dbb4
#
_entry.id   a1aacc23b8fd7e8bc408c4105b18dbb4
#
_cell.length_a   1.000
_cell.length_b   1.000
_cell.length_c   1.000
_cell.angle_alpha   90.00
_cell.angle_beta   90.00
_cell.angle_gamma   90.00
#
_symmetry.space_group_name_H-M   'P 1'
#
loop_
_entity.id
_entity.type
_entity.pdbx_description
1 polymer ?
#
loop_
_entity_poly.entity_id
_entity_poly.type
_entity_poly.pdbx_seq_one_letter_code
_entity_poly.pdbx_strand_id
1 'polypeptide(L)' 'MNKALSYQNFFYSTQPTYTNSTGAVKMFLLIESKTNPEKTKAVNIPDNMLNSEIPQLARDEIEKINNQPERT' A
#
# COMPACT_ATOMS: atom_id res chain seq x y z
N MET A 1 3.56 12.17 -12.17
CA MET A 1 2.85 12.48 -10.93
C MET A 1 2.00 11.29 -10.52
N ASN A 2 2.28 10.73 -9.38
CA ASN A 2 1.53 9.57 -8.91
C ASN A 2 0.19 9.99 -8.36
N LYS A 3 -0.84 9.37 -8.88
CA LYS A 3 -2.19 9.68 -8.48
C LYS A 3 -2.66 8.62 -7.50
N ALA A 4 -3.07 9.05 -6.31
CA ALA A 4 -3.60 8.11 -5.34
C ALA A 4 -4.93 7.57 -5.83
N LEU A 5 -5.09 6.26 -5.72
CA LEU A 5 -6.34 5.58 -6.03
C LEU A 5 -7.09 5.34 -4.73
N SER A 6 -8.37 5.10 -4.83
CA SER A 6 -9.14 4.84 -3.62
C SER A 6 -9.91 3.54 -3.74
N TYR A 7 -10.08 2.88 -2.61
CA TYR A 7 -10.86 1.67 -2.49
C TYR A 7 -11.48 1.63 -1.10
N GLN A 8 -12.79 1.55 -1.06
CA GLN A 8 -13.53 1.63 0.21
C GLN A 8 -13.18 2.95 0.92
N ASN A 9 -12.70 2.90 2.14
CA ASN A 9 -12.36 4.11 2.89
C ASN A 9 -10.86 4.37 2.92
N PHE A 10 -10.13 3.89 1.91
CA PHE A 10 -8.68 4.01 1.88
C PHE A 10 -8.21 4.59 0.57
N PHE A 11 -7.10 5.32 0.64
CA PHE A 11 -6.31 5.67 -0.53
C PHE A 11 -5.12 4.75 -0.60
N TYR A 12 -4.68 4.42 -1.81
CA TYR A 12 -3.44 3.69 -1.98
C TYR A 12 -2.64 4.25 -3.14
N SER A 13 -1.33 4.18 -3.03
CA SER A 13 -0.43 4.65 -4.06
C SER A 13 0.88 3.89 -3.97
N THR A 14 1.64 3.87 -5.07
CA THR A 14 2.96 3.28 -5.07
C THR A 14 3.99 4.36 -4.84
N GLN A 15 4.97 4.07 -3.99
CA GLN A 15 6.02 5.02 -3.64
C GLN A 15 7.37 4.36 -3.81
N PRO A 16 8.37 5.08 -4.30
CA PRO A 16 9.73 4.52 -4.37
C PRO A 16 10.41 4.61 -3.02
N THR A 17 11.24 3.62 -2.74
CA THR A 17 12.12 3.66 -1.59
C THR A 17 13.53 3.30 -2.05
N TYR A 18 14.53 3.94 -1.48
CA TYR A 18 15.93 3.75 -1.87
C TYR A 18 16.67 3.01 -0.79
N THR A 19 17.50 2.07 -1.21
CA THR A 19 18.40 1.40 -0.28
C THR A 19 19.78 2.05 -0.37
N ASN A 20 20.34 2.40 0.78
CA ASN A 20 21.62 3.11 0.81
C ASN A 20 22.81 2.24 0.39
N SER A 21 22.70 0.95 0.63
CA SER A 21 23.84 0.05 0.41
C SER A 21 24.04 -0.27 -1.06
N THR A 22 23.00 -0.36 -1.85
CA THR A 22 23.11 -0.77 -3.24
C THR A 22 22.63 0.29 -4.23
N GLY A 23 21.96 1.33 -3.73
CA GLY A 23 21.35 2.33 -4.61
C GLY A 23 20.13 1.82 -5.36
N ALA A 24 19.69 0.60 -5.05
CA ALA A 24 18.53 0.04 -5.73
C ALA A 24 17.26 0.75 -5.31
N VAL A 25 16.34 0.90 -6.27
CA VAL A 25 15.04 1.49 -6.00
C VAL A 25 14.03 0.37 -5.89
N LYS A 26 13.35 0.31 -4.76
CA LYS A 26 12.26 -0.63 -4.56
C LYS A 26 10.97 0.14 -4.41
N MET A 27 9.88 -0.47 -4.84
CA MET A 27 8.57 0.14 -4.71
C MET A 27 7.85 -0.47 -3.53
N PHE A 28 7.07 0.35 -2.86
CA PHE A 28 6.16 -0.14 -1.83
C PHE A 28 4.78 0.48 -2.04
N LEU A 29 3.79 -0.19 -1.49
CA LEU A 29 2.41 0.26 -1.58
C LEU A 29 2.06 0.95 -0.27
N LEU A 30 1.66 2.22 -0.38
CA LEU A 30 1.23 2.99 0.78
C LEU A 30 -0.29 3.02 0.80
N ILE A 31 -0.87 2.56 1.90
CA ILE A 31 -2.31 2.54 2.11
C ILE A 31 -2.63 3.47 3.26
N GLU A 32 -3.49 4.45 3.00
CA GLU A 32 -3.86 5.44 4.00
C GLU A 32 -5.37 5.46 4.18
N SER A 33 -5.80 5.42 5.43
CA SER A 33 -7.23 5.55 5.73
C SER A 33 -7.69 6.99 5.53
N LYS A 34 -8.86 7.16 4.94
CA LYS A 34 -9.45 8.48 4.76
C LYS A 34 -9.95 9.08 6.07
N THR A 35 -10.31 8.24 7.01
CA THR A 35 -10.93 8.68 8.25
C THR A 35 -10.03 8.53 9.47
N ASN A 36 -9.03 7.65 9.39
CA ASN A 36 -8.18 7.36 10.54
C ASN A 36 -6.73 7.23 10.09
N PRO A 37 -5.93 8.31 10.19
CA PRO A 37 -4.55 8.26 9.73
C PRO A 37 -3.68 7.23 10.47
N GLU A 38 -4.11 6.75 11.63
CA GLU A 38 -3.38 5.72 12.34
C GLU A 38 -3.43 4.36 11.65
N LYS A 39 -4.34 4.18 10.72
CA LYS A 39 -4.46 2.93 9.96
C LYS A 39 -3.63 2.92 8.69
N THR A 40 -2.67 3.80 8.60
CA THR A 40 -1.74 3.83 7.48
C THR A 40 -0.85 2.59 7.51
N LYS A 41 -0.67 1.96 6.35
CA LYS A 41 0.12 0.75 6.25
C LYS A 41 0.99 0.81 5.00
N ALA A 42 2.22 0.35 5.13
CA ALA A 42 3.13 0.22 3.99
C ALA A 42 3.32 -1.26 3.70
N VAL A 43 3.16 -1.65 2.44
CA VAL A 43 3.26 -3.04 2.01
C VAL A 43 4.35 -3.14 0.96
N ASN A 44 5.29 -4.07 1.14
CA ASN A 44 6.33 -4.29 0.15
C ASN A 44 5.74 -4.90 -1.12
N ILE A 45 6.16 -4.37 -2.26
CA ILE A 45 5.76 -4.91 -3.55
C ILE A 45 6.85 -5.86 -4.03
N PRO A 46 6.54 -7.14 -4.29
CA PRO A 46 7.55 -8.06 -4.80
C PRO A 46 8.11 -7.60 -6.15
N ASP A 47 9.40 -7.85 -6.36
CA ASP A 47 10.06 -7.41 -7.58
C ASP A 47 9.45 -8.02 -8.84
N ASN A 48 8.92 -9.24 -8.72
CA ASN A 48 8.36 -9.94 -9.87
C ASN A 48 6.86 -9.68 -10.06
N MET A 49 6.28 -8.78 -9.28
CA MET A 49 4.87 -8.46 -9.42
C MET A 49 4.66 -7.52 -10.59
N LEU A 50 3.67 -7.83 -11.42
CA LEU A 50 3.31 -6.97 -12.53
C LEU A 50 2.53 -5.76 -12.05
N ASN A 51 2.66 -4.66 -12.78
CA ASN A 51 1.94 -3.43 -12.43
C ASN A 51 0.43 -3.64 -12.40
N SER A 52 -0.07 -4.53 -13.25
CA SER A 52 -1.51 -4.82 -13.30
C SER A 52 -2.00 -5.58 -12.06
N GLU A 53 -1.09 -6.16 -11.29
CA GLU A 53 -1.44 -6.92 -10.09
C GLU A 53 -1.46 -6.05 -8.83
N ILE A 54 -0.88 -4.86 -8.91
CA ILE A 54 -0.77 -3.98 -7.74
C ILE A 54 -2.12 -3.56 -7.19
N PRO A 55 -3.10 -3.18 -8.04
CA PRO A 55 -4.43 -2.84 -7.50
C PRO A 55 -5.07 -3.99 -6.72
N GLN A 56 -4.87 -5.23 -7.15
CA GLN A 56 -5.41 -6.36 -6.43
C GLN A 56 -4.72 -6.54 -5.08
N LEU A 57 -3.41 -6.34 -5.04
CA LEU A 57 -2.68 -6.37 -3.77
C LEU A 57 -3.22 -5.32 -2.81
N ALA A 58 -3.45 -4.12 -3.31
CA ALA A 58 -3.99 -3.04 -2.50
C ALA A 58 -5.36 -3.41 -1.93
N ARG A 59 -6.23 -3.95 -2.77
CA ARG A 59 -7.57 -4.35 -2.33
C ARG A 59 -7.51 -5.43 -1.27
N ASP A 60 -6.64 -6.42 -1.48
CA ASP A 60 -6.50 -7.52 -0.52
C ASP A 60 -6.04 -7.00 0.84
N GLU A 61 -5.07 -6.09 0.84
CA GLU A 61 -4.57 -5.53 2.09
C GLU A 61 -5.61 -4.66 2.78
N ILE A 62 -6.35 -3.87 2.00
CA ILE A 62 -7.40 -3.02 2.55
C ILE A 62 -8.50 -3.87 3.17
N GLU A 63 -8.88 -4.96 2.49
CA GLU A 63 -9.89 -5.85 3.02
C GLU A 63 -9.44 -6.53 4.31
N LYS A 64 -8.15 -6.86 4.39
CA LYS A 64 -7.62 -7.42 5.64
C LYS A 64 -7.72 -6.42 6.78
N ILE A 65 -7.43 -5.16 6.52
CA ILE A 65 -7.53 -4.12 7.54
C ILE A 65 -8.99 -3.98 7.99
N ASN A 66 -9.90 -3.96 7.04
CA ASN A 66 -11.33 -3.78 7.36
C ASN A 66 -11.92 -4.98 8.07
N ASN A 67 -11.39 -6.17 7.82
CA ASN A 67 -11.92 -7.40 8.42
C ASN A 67 -11.26 -7.76 9.73
N GLN A 68 -10.21 -7.02 10.13
CA GLN A 68 -9.59 -7.25 11.42
C GLN A 68 -10.53 -6.84 12.53
N PRO A 69 -10.73 -7.69 13.53
CA PRO A 69 -11.55 -7.29 14.67
C PRO A 69 -10.85 -6.17 15.41
N GLU A 70 -11.65 -5.22 15.85
CA GLU A 70 -11.11 -4.13 16.66
C GLU A 70 -10.68 -4.66 18.00
N ARG A 71 -9.45 -4.41 18.33
CA ARG A 71 -8.92 -4.79 19.62
C ARG A 71 -8.93 -3.59 20.52
N THR A 72 -9.64 -3.72 21.54
CA THR A 72 -9.67 -2.67 22.56
C THR A 72 -8.82 -3.06 23.75
#